data_af873f06cc3011646b68540ff09597f5
#
_entry.id   af873f06cc3011646b68540ff09597f5
#
_cell.length_a   1.000
_cell.length_b   1.000
_cell.length_c   1.000
_cell.angle_alpha   90.00
_cell.angle_beta   90.00
_cell.angle_gamma   90.00
#
_symmetry.space_group_name_H-M   'P 1'
#
loop_
_entity.id
_entity.type
_entity.pdbx_description
1 polymer ?
#
loop_
_entity_poly.entity_id
_entity_poly.type
_entity_poly.pdbx_seq_one_letter_code
_entity_poly.pdbx_strand_id
1 'polypeptide(L)'
;MKKFRWQILIVLITALIVGVILFFLQSQAKPVSVSTPSPISGGTYTEALIGKFLRLNPMLDHFNQPDRDIDRLLFSSLVRFDANGLPVGDLAENWSVSTDGTVFTFNLRMNAVWHDGTPVTTQDVVYTVSLLQSESNLVPEDLREFWKQISISPISDSSFEFSLPIAFSPFLDYLSFQVLPAHLLGNLTLNELVDHPFNLAPVGSGPYRFDSLETENGLITGVNLAAFDYYFGGRPFIDEIRFRYFSDESSAFNAYQEGVVDGLSKIAPADLERVLNQTGLNLYSSRQPRLSIVFLNLRSATAPVLQQAGFRKALMSAVNRQGIIDEVLKGQAVLAQGPIMPGNWAFYDRQASYKYDSDEARQALAALGFSLDAGGNLTIDGAPVQLTLSLQDDPTHLAIGQILQKNWQNIGIAVTLQPKPYDQLVADLESRAYEMTLIDLDLSQTPDPDPYQFWAESQTEGGQNYSQWQNSTASTYLEQARQTSNFDLRKKLYRNFQVLFDEDLPSLPLYYPVYSYAVKDSIKDLKFGPLYNPADRFNNVRSWYIFTGSE
;
A
#
# COMPACT_ATOMS: atom_id res chain seq x y z
N MET A 1 60.54 -12.27 -49.09
CA MET A 1 59.43 -11.35 -49.37
C MET A 1 58.25 -11.96 -50.14
N LYS A 2 58.44 -12.96 -51.04
CA LYS A 2 57.28 -13.55 -51.79
C LYS A 2 56.31 -14.39 -50.94
N LYS A 3 56.73 -15.09 -49.87
CA LYS A 3 55.84 -15.89 -49.00
C LYS A 3 54.87 -15.05 -48.14
N PHE A 4 55.26 -13.83 -47.77
CA PHE A 4 54.42 -12.94 -46.93
C PHE A 4 53.22 -12.32 -47.70
N ARG A 5 53.41 -12.12 -49.00
CA ARG A 5 52.37 -11.59 -49.90
C ARG A 5 51.21 -12.56 -50.10
N TRP A 6 51.50 -13.85 -50.16
CA TRP A 6 50.47 -14.90 -50.29
C TRP A 6 49.64 -15.05 -49.01
N GLN A 7 50.24 -14.93 -47.83
CA GLN A 7 49.54 -14.98 -46.56
C GLN A 7 48.57 -13.79 -46.37
N ILE A 8 49.03 -12.58 -46.78
CA ILE A 8 48.16 -11.38 -46.76
C ILE A 8 47.00 -11.53 -47.75
N LEU A 9 47.24 -12.10 -48.92
CA LEU A 9 46.17 -12.35 -49.91
C LEU A 9 45.14 -13.34 -49.39
N ILE A 10 45.54 -14.42 -48.72
CA ILE A 10 44.62 -15.40 -48.11
C ILE A 10 43.77 -14.74 -47.01
N VAL A 11 44.37 -13.95 -46.14
CA VAL A 11 43.64 -13.23 -45.06
C VAL A 11 42.61 -12.27 -45.65
N LEU A 12 42.97 -11.52 -46.71
CA LEU A 12 42.04 -10.60 -47.37
C LEU A 12 40.87 -11.33 -48.05
N ILE A 13 41.14 -12.45 -48.71
CA ILE A 13 40.10 -13.28 -49.35
C ILE A 13 39.17 -13.88 -48.28
N THR A 14 39.71 -14.40 -47.17
CA THR A 14 38.92 -14.96 -46.07
C THR A 14 38.06 -13.86 -45.42
N ALA A 15 38.62 -12.69 -45.17
CA ALA A 15 37.86 -11.56 -44.63
C ALA A 15 36.74 -11.10 -45.60
N LEU A 16 37.00 -11.10 -46.90
CA LEU A 16 35.98 -10.80 -47.91
C LEU A 16 34.85 -11.84 -47.92
N ILE A 17 35.19 -13.14 -47.87
CA ILE A 17 34.21 -14.22 -47.84
C ILE A 17 33.37 -14.14 -46.56
N VAL A 18 33.96 -13.94 -45.39
CA VAL A 18 33.26 -13.75 -44.12
C VAL A 18 32.37 -12.52 -44.18
N GLY A 19 32.83 -11.40 -44.72
CA GLY A 19 32.04 -10.18 -44.92
C GLY A 19 30.83 -10.41 -45.83
N VAL A 20 31.00 -11.15 -46.92
CA VAL A 20 29.90 -11.50 -47.84
C VAL A 20 28.88 -12.45 -47.15
N ILE A 21 29.37 -13.44 -46.40
CA ILE A 21 28.47 -14.35 -45.63
C ILE A 21 27.69 -13.58 -44.58
N LEU A 22 28.34 -12.69 -43.82
CA LEU A 22 27.67 -11.86 -42.81
C LEU A 22 26.66 -10.90 -43.46
N PHE A 23 26.99 -10.31 -44.61
CA PHE A 23 26.07 -9.46 -45.38
C PHE A 23 24.82 -10.25 -45.86
N PHE A 24 24.99 -11.46 -46.35
CA PHE A 24 23.88 -12.32 -46.76
C PHE A 24 23.04 -12.80 -45.55
N LEU A 25 23.65 -13.13 -44.42
CA LEU A 25 22.96 -13.47 -43.18
C LEU A 25 22.17 -12.28 -42.64
N GLN A 26 22.73 -11.08 -42.71
CA GLN A 26 22.05 -9.86 -42.26
C GLN A 26 20.94 -9.43 -43.23
N SER A 27 21.07 -9.68 -44.53
CA SER A 27 20.05 -9.38 -45.55
C SER A 27 18.89 -10.40 -45.54
N GLN A 28 19.09 -11.59 -44.96
CA GLN A 28 18.00 -12.58 -44.78
C GLN A 28 17.27 -12.42 -43.46
N ALA A 29 17.78 -11.65 -42.50
CA ALA A 29 17.06 -11.28 -41.33
C ALA A 29 15.96 -10.27 -41.73
N LYS A 30 14.84 -10.76 -42.24
CA LYS A 30 13.61 -9.97 -42.23
C LYS A 30 13.38 -9.55 -40.79
N PRO A 31 13.22 -8.26 -40.48
CA PRO A 31 12.76 -7.89 -39.18
C PRO A 31 11.42 -8.64 -38.99
N VAL A 32 11.37 -9.57 -38.06
CA VAL A 32 10.10 -10.06 -37.53
C VAL A 32 9.48 -8.81 -36.94
N SER A 33 8.59 -8.18 -37.71
CA SER A 33 7.68 -7.21 -37.17
C SER A 33 6.78 -8.02 -36.24
N VAL A 34 7.17 -8.09 -34.97
CA VAL A 34 6.24 -8.43 -33.90
C VAL A 34 5.23 -7.28 -33.97
N SER A 35 4.13 -7.51 -34.71
CA SER A 35 2.98 -6.64 -34.64
C SER A 35 2.51 -6.76 -33.22
N THR A 36 2.84 -5.77 -32.38
CA THR A 36 2.16 -5.63 -31.10
C THR A 36 0.68 -5.52 -31.44
N PRO A 37 -0.17 -6.45 -30.98
CA PRO A 37 -1.60 -6.39 -31.29
C PRO A 37 -2.11 -5.01 -30.85
N SER A 38 -2.75 -4.29 -31.77
CA SER A 38 -3.42 -3.05 -31.39
C SER A 38 -4.57 -3.38 -30.43
N PRO A 39 -4.71 -2.65 -29.32
CA PRO A 39 -5.83 -2.84 -28.41
C PRO A 39 -7.15 -2.69 -29.18
N ILE A 40 -8.03 -3.68 -29.04
CA ILE A 40 -9.40 -3.65 -29.61
C ILE A 40 -10.34 -3.49 -28.43
N SER A 41 -11.30 -2.56 -28.56
CA SER A 41 -12.37 -2.41 -27.57
C SER A 41 -13.34 -3.58 -27.66
N GLY A 42 -13.80 -4.06 -26.51
CA GLY A 42 -14.79 -5.12 -26.41
C GLY A 42 -14.53 -6.14 -25.29
N GLY A 43 -15.52 -6.98 -25.08
CA GLY A 43 -15.46 -8.12 -24.17
C GLY A 43 -15.77 -7.80 -22.72
N THR A 44 -15.79 -8.87 -21.92
CA THR A 44 -16.12 -8.84 -20.49
C THR A 44 -14.96 -9.40 -19.69
N TYR A 45 -14.57 -8.73 -18.63
CA TYR A 45 -13.64 -9.20 -17.61
C TYR A 45 -14.42 -9.49 -16.32
N THR A 46 -14.30 -10.70 -15.78
CA THR A 46 -14.97 -11.09 -14.53
C THR A 46 -13.94 -11.32 -13.43
N GLU A 47 -14.10 -10.63 -12.30
CA GLU A 47 -13.20 -10.74 -11.15
C GLU A 47 -13.90 -11.30 -9.92
N ALA A 48 -13.22 -12.23 -9.23
CA ALA A 48 -13.63 -12.73 -7.93
C ALA A 48 -13.20 -11.76 -6.83
N LEU A 49 -14.15 -11.31 -6.01
CA LEU A 49 -13.92 -10.54 -4.79
C LEU A 49 -14.18 -11.41 -3.56
N ILE A 50 -13.30 -11.31 -2.55
CA ILE A 50 -13.46 -12.05 -1.29
C ILE A 50 -14.21 -11.19 -0.30
N GLY A 51 -15.39 -11.62 0.10
CA GLY A 51 -16.28 -10.91 1.01
C GLY A 51 -17.71 -10.81 0.48
N LYS A 52 -18.37 -9.72 0.78
CA LYS A 52 -19.76 -9.49 0.40
C LYS A 52 -20.01 -8.03 0.07
N PHE A 53 -21.06 -7.79 -0.69
CA PHE A 53 -21.61 -6.45 -0.93
C PHE A 53 -22.15 -5.86 0.37
N LEU A 54 -21.81 -4.59 0.63
CA LEU A 54 -22.47 -3.78 1.64
C LEU A 54 -23.16 -2.56 0.99
N ARG A 55 -22.40 -1.74 0.24
CA ARG A 55 -22.91 -0.53 -0.42
C ARG A 55 -21.87 0.09 -1.34
N LEU A 56 -22.29 0.65 -2.46
CA LEU A 56 -21.39 1.38 -3.39
C LEU A 56 -21.44 2.87 -3.08
N ASN A 57 -20.59 3.29 -2.14
CA ASN A 57 -20.47 4.69 -1.73
C ASN A 57 -19.08 4.91 -1.11
N PRO A 58 -18.21 5.68 -1.73
CA PRO A 58 -16.83 5.84 -1.30
C PRO A 58 -16.65 6.54 0.06
N MET A 59 -17.67 7.21 0.57
CA MET A 59 -17.65 7.76 1.94
C MET A 59 -17.98 6.69 3.00
N LEU A 60 -18.45 5.51 2.60
CA LEU A 60 -18.94 4.44 3.48
C LEU A 60 -18.22 3.09 3.26
N ASP A 61 -17.24 3.03 2.37
CA ASP A 61 -16.53 1.81 2.00
C ASP A 61 -15.31 1.50 2.88
N HIS A 62 -14.99 2.37 3.84
CA HIS A 62 -13.74 2.35 4.61
C HIS A 62 -13.40 0.97 5.20
N PHE A 63 -14.40 0.20 5.63
CA PHE A 63 -14.22 -1.12 6.24
C PHE A 63 -14.62 -2.29 5.32
N ASN A 64 -14.92 -2.05 4.04
CA ASN A 64 -15.29 -3.11 3.09
C ASN A 64 -14.48 -3.03 1.79
N GLN A 65 -13.40 -3.81 1.71
CA GLN A 65 -12.52 -3.81 0.54
C GLN A 65 -13.25 -4.15 -0.78
N PRO A 66 -14.20 -5.12 -0.85
CA PRO A 66 -14.98 -5.37 -2.07
C PRO A 66 -15.72 -4.15 -2.60
N ASP A 67 -16.35 -3.36 -1.75
CA ASP A 67 -17.06 -2.14 -2.18
C ASP A 67 -16.04 -1.09 -2.66
N ARG A 68 -14.92 -0.90 -1.94
CA ARG A 68 -13.84 0.01 -2.31
C ARG A 68 -13.22 -0.33 -3.66
N ASP A 69 -13.08 -1.62 -3.98
CA ASP A 69 -12.59 -2.09 -5.27
C ASP A 69 -13.49 -1.65 -6.43
N ILE A 70 -14.81 -1.69 -6.22
CA ILE A 70 -15.81 -1.29 -7.19
C ILE A 70 -15.94 0.23 -7.27
N ASP A 71 -15.96 0.92 -6.12
CA ASP A 71 -16.04 2.37 -6.05
C ASP A 71 -14.86 3.05 -6.76
N ARG A 72 -13.68 2.42 -6.75
CA ARG A 72 -12.50 2.87 -7.52
C ARG A 72 -12.75 2.98 -9.02
N LEU A 73 -13.66 2.18 -9.57
CA LEU A 73 -14.04 2.21 -10.98
C LEU A 73 -15.21 3.15 -11.26
N LEU A 74 -16.09 3.33 -10.29
CA LEU A 74 -17.30 4.14 -10.41
C LEU A 74 -17.05 5.63 -10.22
N PHE A 75 -16.10 6.01 -9.33
CA PHE A 75 -15.88 7.39 -8.92
C PHE A 75 -14.45 7.84 -9.18
N SER A 76 -14.28 9.12 -9.50
CA SER A 76 -12.98 9.77 -9.64
C SER A 76 -12.68 10.64 -8.41
N SER A 77 -11.38 10.83 -8.15
CA SER A 77 -10.85 11.67 -7.07
C SER A 77 -10.40 13.03 -7.63
N LEU A 78 -10.06 13.98 -6.77
CA LEU A 78 -9.40 15.22 -7.23
C LEU A 78 -7.99 14.93 -7.74
N VAL A 79 -7.26 14.10 -7.01
CA VAL A 79 -5.87 13.74 -7.26
C VAL A 79 -5.73 12.22 -7.20
N ARG A 80 -4.90 11.66 -8.03
CA ARG A 80 -4.44 10.26 -8.00
C ARG A 80 -2.92 10.22 -7.94
N PHE A 81 -2.32 9.04 -7.83
CA PHE A 81 -0.88 8.89 -7.71
C PHE A 81 -0.28 8.16 -8.90
N ASP A 82 0.91 8.61 -9.32
CA ASP A 82 1.69 7.92 -10.33
C ASP A 82 2.42 6.69 -9.77
N ALA A 83 3.20 6.02 -10.61
CA ALA A 83 3.97 4.84 -10.23
C ALA A 83 5.10 5.13 -9.19
N ASN A 84 5.38 6.40 -8.91
CA ASN A 84 6.36 6.82 -7.88
C ASN A 84 5.67 7.28 -6.59
N GLY A 85 4.33 7.25 -6.54
CA GLY A 85 3.55 7.78 -5.42
C GLY A 85 3.48 9.30 -5.39
N LEU A 86 3.73 9.96 -6.53
CA LEU A 86 3.61 11.41 -6.62
C LEU A 86 2.20 11.80 -7.09
N PRO A 87 1.61 12.88 -6.51
CA PRO A 87 0.27 13.33 -6.86
C PRO A 87 0.21 13.82 -8.30
N VAL A 88 -0.77 13.33 -9.05
CA VAL A 88 -1.11 13.77 -10.41
C VAL A 88 -2.60 14.05 -10.50
N GLY A 89 -3.00 14.94 -11.42
CA GLY A 89 -4.40 15.33 -11.55
C GLY A 89 -5.30 14.18 -12.01
N ASP A 90 -6.49 14.11 -11.39
CA ASP A 90 -7.61 13.27 -11.83
C ASP A 90 -8.77 14.17 -12.24
N LEU A 91 -9.81 14.42 -11.43
CA LEU A 91 -10.81 15.47 -11.69
C LEU A 91 -10.18 16.88 -11.71
N ALA A 92 -9.20 17.14 -10.84
CA ALA A 92 -8.40 18.35 -10.94
C ALA A 92 -7.45 18.27 -12.15
N GLU A 93 -7.55 19.22 -13.07
CA GLU A 93 -6.64 19.31 -14.21
C GLU A 93 -5.26 19.81 -13.78
N ASN A 94 -5.26 20.79 -12.88
CA ASN A 94 -4.06 21.41 -12.31
C ASN A 94 -4.37 22.09 -10.97
N TRP A 95 -3.32 22.42 -10.26
CA TRP A 95 -3.39 23.20 -9.02
C TRP A 95 -2.16 24.08 -8.85
N SER A 96 -2.29 25.09 -7.97
CA SER A 96 -1.18 25.92 -7.51
C SER A 96 -1.19 26.00 -5.99
N VAL A 97 -0.03 26.31 -5.41
CA VAL A 97 0.15 26.45 -3.96
C VAL A 97 0.71 27.83 -3.67
N SER A 98 0.16 28.50 -2.67
CA SER A 98 0.68 29.79 -2.20
C SER A 98 2.12 29.70 -1.68
N THR A 99 2.83 30.81 -1.66
CA THR A 99 4.25 30.83 -1.27
C THR A 99 4.46 30.36 0.18
N ASP A 100 3.50 30.61 1.05
CA ASP A 100 3.51 30.17 2.45
C ASP A 100 3.01 28.73 2.65
N GLY A 101 2.55 28.05 1.57
CA GLY A 101 2.10 26.66 1.60
C GLY A 101 0.76 26.43 2.29
N THR A 102 -0.04 27.50 2.52
CA THR A 102 -1.32 27.40 3.25
C THR A 102 -2.55 27.40 2.36
N VAL A 103 -2.46 27.88 1.11
CA VAL A 103 -3.58 27.96 0.17
C VAL A 103 -3.27 27.12 -1.07
N PHE A 104 -4.20 26.24 -1.42
CA PHE A 104 -4.14 25.38 -2.61
C PHE A 104 -5.32 25.71 -3.52
N THR A 105 -5.06 26.27 -4.71
CA THR A 105 -6.08 26.60 -5.71
C THR A 105 -6.13 25.53 -6.77
N PHE A 106 -7.31 24.94 -7.01
CA PHE A 106 -7.56 23.87 -7.96
C PHE A 106 -8.44 24.31 -9.11
N ASN A 107 -8.19 23.74 -10.30
CA ASN A 107 -9.06 23.85 -11.46
C ASN A 107 -9.54 22.46 -11.86
N LEU A 108 -10.85 22.26 -11.95
CA LEU A 108 -11.47 21.02 -12.41
C LEU A 108 -11.39 20.90 -13.95
N ARG A 109 -11.39 19.68 -14.44
CA ARG A 109 -11.47 19.40 -15.89
C ARG A 109 -12.83 19.81 -16.42
N MET A 110 -12.85 20.67 -17.44
CA MET A 110 -14.07 21.13 -18.07
C MET A 110 -14.86 20.04 -18.81
N ASN A 111 -14.23 18.93 -19.15
CA ASN A 111 -14.84 17.76 -19.81
C ASN A 111 -15.20 16.64 -18.83
N ALA A 112 -15.09 16.84 -17.53
CA ALA A 112 -15.51 15.86 -16.54
C ALA A 112 -17.03 15.92 -16.37
N VAL A 113 -17.68 14.77 -16.57
CA VAL A 113 -19.15 14.63 -16.42
C VAL A 113 -19.47 13.40 -15.57
N TRP A 114 -20.59 13.46 -14.87
CA TRP A 114 -21.18 12.33 -14.18
C TRP A 114 -21.74 11.30 -15.19
N HIS A 115 -21.99 10.07 -14.76
CA HIS A 115 -22.52 9.01 -15.62
C HIS A 115 -23.90 9.33 -16.19
N ASP A 116 -24.64 10.27 -15.61
CA ASP A 116 -25.91 10.80 -16.12
C ASP A 116 -25.74 11.96 -17.11
N GLY A 117 -24.50 12.38 -17.38
CA GLY A 117 -24.16 13.47 -18.30
C GLY A 117 -24.09 14.86 -17.65
N THR A 118 -24.41 15.01 -16.37
CA THR A 118 -24.29 16.29 -15.64
C THR A 118 -22.81 16.66 -15.48
N PRO A 119 -22.39 17.93 -15.68
CA PRO A 119 -21.01 18.36 -15.44
C PRO A 119 -20.59 18.18 -13.97
N VAL A 120 -19.35 17.78 -13.75
CA VAL A 120 -18.73 17.81 -12.41
C VAL A 120 -18.37 19.25 -12.09
N THR A 121 -18.77 19.71 -10.92
CA THR A 121 -18.58 21.11 -10.47
C THR A 121 -17.93 21.22 -9.10
N THR A 122 -17.52 22.42 -8.75
CA THR A 122 -17.01 22.76 -7.43
C THR A 122 -17.99 22.41 -6.31
N GLN A 123 -19.31 22.46 -6.57
CA GLN A 123 -20.33 22.10 -5.58
C GLN A 123 -20.25 20.63 -5.16
N ASP A 124 -19.87 19.74 -6.06
CA ASP A 124 -19.67 18.32 -5.76
C ASP A 124 -18.50 18.12 -4.78
N VAL A 125 -17.43 18.89 -4.98
CA VAL A 125 -16.26 18.88 -4.08
C VAL A 125 -16.62 19.44 -2.72
N VAL A 126 -17.31 20.59 -2.65
CA VAL A 126 -17.76 21.25 -1.41
C VAL A 126 -18.66 20.31 -0.61
N TYR A 127 -19.62 19.68 -1.28
CA TYR A 127 -20.52 18.69 -0.66
C TYR A 127 -19.72 17.52 -0.07
N THR A 128 -18.83 16.93 -0.86
CA THR A 128 -18.04 15.76 -0.41
C THR A 128 -17.16 16.11 0.80
N VAL A 129 -16.51 17.26 0.78
CA VAL A 129 -15.70 17.75 1.91
C VAL A 129 -16.57 17.98 3.14
N SER A 130 -17.80 18.49 2.98
CA SER A 130 -18.72 18.66 4.11
C SER A 130 -19.09 17.34 4.81
N LEU A 131 -19.13 16.24 4.06
CA LEU A 131 -19.33 14.89 4.63
C LEU A 131 -18.11 14.44 5.45
N LEU A 132 -16.88 14.72 4.98
CA LEU A 132 -15.65 14.42 5.71
C LEU A 132 -15.51 15.24 7.00
N GLN A 133 -16.09 16.46 7.02
CA GLN A 133 -16.11 17.35 8.18
C GLN A 133 -17.24 17.04 9.17
N SER A 134 -18.13 16.12 8.81
CA SER A 134 -19.34 15.84 9.61
C SER A 134 -19.03 15.19 10.95
N GLU A 135 -19.88 15.42 11.97
CA GLU A 135 -19.82 14.81 13.30
C GLU A 135 -20.28 13.34 13.31
N SER A 136 -20.04 12.61 12.22
CA SER A 136 -20.43 11.21 12.11
C SER A 136 -19.29 10.28 12.54
N ASN A 137 -19.62 9.24 13.30
CA ASN A 137 -18.68 8.16 13.67
C ASN A 137 -18.32 7.25 12.47
N LEU A 138 -18.90 7.50 11.29
CA LEU A 138 -18.58 6.79 10.05
C LEU A 138 -17.30 7.33 9.40
N VAL A 139 -16.86 8.53 9.79
CA VAL A 139 -15.54 9.08 9.43
C VAL A 139 -14.59 8.81 10.60
N PRO A 140 -13.39 8.21 10.37
CA PRO A 140 -12.38 8.08 11.41
C PRO A 140 -12.09 9.42 12.09
N GLU A 141 -11.92 9.40 13.40
CA GLU A 141 -11.83 10.62 14.22
C GLU A 141 -10.65 11.51 13.80
N ASP A 142 -9.49 10.93 13.57
CA ASP A 142 -8.28 11.62 13.13
C ASP A 142 -8.47 12.31 11.78
N LEU A 143 -9.12 11.63 10.83
CA LEU A 143 -9.45 12.19 9.53
C LEU A 143 -10.47 13.33 9.63
N ARG A 144 -11.50 13.15 10.45
CA ARG A 144 -12.52 14.17 10.71
C ARG A 144 -11.92 15.43 11.34
N GLU A 145 -11.09 15.28 12.39
CA GLU A 145 -10.43 16.40 13.06
C GLU A 145 -9.43 17.11 12.14
N PHE A 146 -8.79 16.37 11.24
CA PHE A 146 -7.96 16.98 10.18
C PHE A 146 -8.81 17.84 9.24
N TRP A 147 -9.91 17.31 8.68
CA TRP A 147 -10.75 18.04 7.72
C TRP A 147 -11.47 19.23 8.32
N LYS A 148 -11.86 19.19 9.60
CA LYS A 148 -12.47 20.33 10.30
C LYS A 148 -11.61 21.58 10.34
N GLN A 149 -10.29 21.45 10.26
CA GLN A 149 -9.36 22.57 10.28
C GLN A 149 -9.19 23.22 8.91
N ILE A 150 -9.69 22.61 7.84
CA ILE A 150 -9.50 23.03 6.46
C ILE A 150 -10.77 23.67 5.96
N SER A 151 -10.65 24.88 5.40
CA SER A 151 -11.77 25.52 4.71
C SER A 151 -11.68 25.31 3.20
N ILE A 152 -12.84 25.18 2.55
CA ILE A 152 -12.98 25.13 1.09
C ILE A 152 -13.82 26.32 0.64
N SER A 153 -13.34 27.05 -0.37
CA SER A 153 -14.00 28.24 -0.92
C SER A 153 -14.14 28.14 -2.43
N PRO A 154 -15.38 28.10 -2.97
CA PRO A 154 -15.61 28.15 -4.41
C PRO A 154 -15.18 29.50 -5.00
N ILE A 155 -14.48 29.48 -6.13
CA ILE A 155 -14.16 30.68 -6.93
C ILE A 155 -15.09 30.75 -8.13
N SER A 156 -15.36 29.60 -8.77
CA SER A 156 -16.29 29.43 -9.89
C SER A 156 -16.84 28.00 -9.88
N ASP A 157 -17.67 27.64 -10.88
CA ASP A 157 -18.16 26.27 -11.03
C ASP A 157 -17.04 25.24 -11.25
N SER A 158 -15.87 25.66 -11.72
CA SER A 158 -14.75 24.79 -12.04
C SER A 158 -13.46 25.14 -11.28
N SER A 159 -13.48 26.12 -10.37
CA SER A 159 -12.29 26.52 -9.62
C SER A 159 -12.63 26.78 -8.16
N PHE A 160 -11.77 26.33 -7.25
CA PHE A 160 -11.93 26.47 -5.81
C PHE A 160 -10.57 26.48 -5.12
N GLU A 161 -10.56 26.84 -3.85
CA GLU A 161 -9.36 26.79 -3.03
C GLU A 161 -9.61 26.14 -1.67
N PHE A 162 -8.58 25.42 -1.20
CA PHE A 162 -8.47 24.98 0.17
C PHE A 162 -7.54 25.92 0.93
N SER A 163 -7.93 26.30 2.14
CA SER A 163 -7.09 27.05 3.06
C SER A 163 -6.81 26.23 4.31
N LEU A 164 -5.53 26.08 4.62
CA LEU A 164 -5.00 25.34 5.76
C LEU A 164 -4.54 26.31 6.85
N PRO A 165 -4.64 25.96 8.14
CA PRO A 165 -4.18 26.82 9.24
C PRO A 165 -2.65 26.98 9.26
N ILE A 166 -1.92 25.97 8.78
CA ILE A 166 -0.45 25.96 8.67
C ILE A 166 -0.05 25.22 7.40
N ALA A 167 1.16 25.47 6.89
CA ALA A 167 1.71 24.72 5.76
C ALA A 167 1.75 23.23 6.07
N PHE A 168 1.20 22.41 5.14
CA PHE A 168 1.15 20.97 5.29
C PHE A 168 1.38 20.32 3.92
N SER A 169 2.63 19.91 3.66
CA SER A 169 3.04 19.35 2.37
C SER A 169 2.36 18.05 1.98
N PRO A 170 1.98 17.15 2.93
CA PRO A 170 1.21 15.94 2.58
C PRO A 170 -0.24 16.20 2.16
N PHE A 171 -0.73 17.44 2.15
CA PHE A 171 -2.13 17.75 1.89
C PHE A 171 -2.68 17.18 0.59
N LEU A 172 -1.87 17.20 -0.49
CA LEU A 172 -2.30 16.65 -1.79
C LEU A 172 -2.65 15.16 -1.71
N ASP A 173 -2.02 14.43 -0.81
CA ASP A 173 -2.26 13.00 -0.62
C ASP A 173 -3.64 12.73 0.00
N TYR A 174 -4.13 13.65 0.82
CA TYR A 174 -5.49 13.59 1.40
C TYR A 174 -6.60 13.90 0.39
N LEU A 175 -6.26 14.32 -0.84
CA LEU A 175 -7.24 14.64 -1.90
C LEU A 175 -7.54 13.45 -2.82
N SER A 176 -7.15 12.24 -2.45
CA SER A 176 -7.47 11.00 -3.16
C SER A 176 -8.84 10.42 -2.81
N PHE A 177 -9.63 11.10 -1.97
CA PHE A 177 -11.03 10.74 -1.74
C PHE A 177 -11.84 10.90 -3.04
N GLN A 178 -12.78 9.98 -3.27
CA GLN A 178 -13.66 10.05 -4.44
C GLN A 178 -14.79 11.05 -4.20
N VAL A 179 -15.08 11.85 -5.25
CA VAL A 179 -16.09 12.92 -5.19
C VAL A 179 -17.48 12.34 -5.42
N LEU A 180 -18.48 12.84 -4.67
CA LEU A 180 -19.89 12.46 -4.76
C LEU A 180 -20.74 13.51 -5.50
N PRO A 181 -21.82 13.08 -6.22
CA PRO A 181 -22.68 13.98 -7.01
C PRO A 181 -23.63 14.79 -6.13
N ALA A 182 -23.32 16.06 -5.88
CA ALA A 182 -24.14 16.96 -5.08
C ALA A 182 -25.55 17.16 -5.70
N HIS A 183 -25.67 17.15 -7.01
CA HIS A 183 -26.96 17.33 -7.71
C HIS A 183 -27.97 16.20 -7.44
N LEU A 184 -27.51 15.00 -7.08
CA LEU A 184 -28.36 13.85 -6.73
C LEU A 184 -28.56 13.66 -5.24
N LEU A 185 -27.50 13.96 -4.47
CA LEU A 185 -27.49 13.70 -3.04
C LEU A 185 -27.90 14.91 -2.19
N GLY A 186 -27.93 16.09 -2.84
CA GLY A 186 -28.41 17.32 -2.23
C GLY A 186 -27.63 17.71 -0.97
N ASN A 187 -28.34 17.84 0.14
CA ASN A 187 -27.77 18.17 1.45
C ASN A 187 -27.85 17.00 2.43
N LEU A 188 -27.88 15.76 1.93
CA LEU A 188 -27.91 14.58 2.78
C LEU A 188 -26.66 14.51 3.64
N THR A 189 -26.86 14.21 4.90
CA THR A 189 -25.78 13.92 5.85
C THR A 189 -25.23 12.53 5.61
N LEU A 190 -24.02 12.23 6.11
CA LEU A 190 -23.42 10.93 5.97
C LEU A 190 -24.28 9.81 6.61
N ASN A 191 -24.97 10.10 7.71
CA ASN A 191 -25.88 9.13 8.35
C ASN A 191 -27.12 8.83 7.50
N GLU A 192 -27.65 9.82 6.78
CA GLU A 192 -28.78 9.63 5.86
C GLU A 192 -28.36 8.86 4.60
N LEU A 193 -27.08 8.90 4.23
CA LEU A 193 -26.53 8.13 3.12
C LEU A 193 -26.39 6.64 3.40
N VAL A 194 -26.36 6.19 4.67
CA VAL A 194 -26.08 4.78 5.03
C VAL A 194 -27.00 3.80 4.31
N ASP A 195 -28.32 4.08 4.32
CA ASP A 195 -29.34 3.23 3.70
C ASP A 195 -29.99 3.88 2.47
N HIS A 196 -29.34 4.89 1.89
CA HIS A 196 -29.90 5.60 0.74
C HIS A 196 -29.89 4.72 -0.52
N PRO A 197 -30.96 4.75 -1.37
CA PRO A 197 -31.03 3.95 -2.60
C PRO A 197 -29.89 4.17 -3.60
N PHE A 198 -29.24 5.33 -3.58
CA PHE A 198 -28.05 5.63 -4.36
C PHE A 198 -26.98 4.54 -4.20
N ASN A 199 -26.81 3.97 -3.03
CA ASN A 199 -25.79 2.96 -2.74
C ASN A 199 -26.00 1.62 -3.48
N LEU A 200 -27.18 1.41 -4.06
CA LEU A 200 -27.50 0.21 -4.87
C LEU A 200 -27.38 0.44 -6.37
N ALA A 201 -27.40 1.70 -6.81
CA ALA A 201 -27.29 2.09 -8.20
C ALA A 201 -26.65 3.49 -8.30
N PRO A 202 -25.36 3.61 -8.00
CA PRO A 202 -24.70 4.91 -7.91
C PRO A 202 -24.45 5.52 -9.27
N VAL A 203 -24.47 6.86 -9.31
CA VAL A 203 -24.00 7.68 -10.43
C VAL A 203 -22.64 8.25 -10.05
N GLY A 204 -21.59 7.77 -10.69
CA GLY A 204 -20.22 8.20 -10.48
C GLY A 204 -19.67 9.05 -11.62
N SER A 205 -18.37 9.30 -11.60
CA SER A 205 -17.61 10.03 -12.63
C SER A 205 -16.37 9.25 -13.12
N GLY A 206 -16.30 7.96 -12.74
CA GLY A 206 -15.19 7.08 -13.04
C GLY A 206 -15.22 6.48 -14.45
N PRO A 207 -14.23 5.63 -14.80
CA PRO A 207 -14.12 5.01 -16.13
C PRO A 207 -15.21 3.99 -16.42
N TYR A 208 -15.87 3.45 -15.41
CA TYR A 208 -17.00 2.53 -15.55
C TYR A 208 -18.21 3.07 -14.81
N ARG A 209 -19.39 2.83 -15.37
CA ARG A 209 -20.67 3.16 -14.76
C ARG A 209 -21.35 1.90 -14.23
N PHE A 210 -22.15 2.05 -13.19
CA PHE A 210 -23.01 0.99 -12.69
C PHE A 210 -23.99 0.54 -13.80
N ASP A 211 -24.15 -0.78 -13.94
CA ASP A 211 -25.10 -1.40 -14.84
C ASP A 211 -26.19 -2.15 -14.08
N SER A 212 -25.80 -3.15 -13.29
CA SER A 212 -26.78 -3.98 -12.57
C SER A 212 -26.16 -4.73 -11.38
N LEU A 213 -27.03 -5.14 -10.44
CA LEU A 213 -26.70 -6.10 -9.38
C LEU A 213 -27.12 -7.50 -9.82
N GLU A 214 -26.31 -8.50 -9.53
CA GLU A 214 -26.72 -9.89 -9.60
C GLU A 214 -27.17 -10.37 -8.23
N THR A 215 -28.29 -11.08 -8.23
CA THR A 215 -28.89 -11.57 -6.98
C THR A 215 -29.27 -13.04 -7.09
N GLU A 216 -28.96 -13.79 -6.05
CA GLU A 216 -29.37 -15.17 -5.90
C GLU A 216 -29.95 -15.40 -4.50
N ASN A 217 -31.15 -16.00 -4.43
CA ASN A 217 -31.84 -16.26 -3.15
C ASN A 217 -32.02 -15.00 -2.27
N GLY A 218 -32.17 -13.81 -2.90
CA GLY A 218 -32.32 -12.53 -2.19
C GLY A 218 -31.00 -11.92 -1.67
N LEU A 219 -29.87 -12.52 -1.97
CA LEU A 219 -28.54 -11.99 -1.65
C LEU A 219 -27.89 -11.44 -2.91
N ILE A 220 -27.16 -10.33 -2.78
CA ILE A 220 -26.34 -9.79 -3.87
C ILE A 220 -25.08 -10.64 -4.00
N THR A 221 -24.91 -11.27 -5.17
CA THR A 221 -23.80 -12.18 -5.49
C THR A 221 -22.81 -11.57 -6.47
N GLY A 222 -23.15 -10.42 -7.08
CA GLY A 222 -22.26 -9.73 -7.99
C GLY A 222 -22.71 -8.33 -8.34
N VAL A 223 -21.80 -7.59 -8.99
CA VAL A 223 -22.02 -6.25 -9.52
C VAL A 223 -21.49 -6.21 -10.95
N ASN A 224 -22.26 -5.66 -11.88
CA ASN A 224 -21.88 -5.49 -13.26
C ASN A 224 -21.69 -4.00 -13.56
N LEU A 225 -20.60 -3.68 -14.24
CA LEU A 225 -20.24 -2.33 -14.65
C LEU A 225 -20.06 -2.29 -16.17
N ALA A 226 -20.46 -1.18 -16.79
CA ALA A 226 -20.26 -0.93 -18.23
C ALA A 226 -19.27 0.23 -18.42
N ALA A 227 -18.43 0.15 -19.45
CA ALA A 227 -17.50 1.22 -19.80
C ALA A 227 -18.25 2.54 -20.06
N PHE A 228 -17.70 3.64 -19.53
CA PHE A 228 -18.27 4.97 -19.72
C PHE A 228 -17.63 5.67 -20.92
N ASP A 229 -18.44 5.89 -21.98
CA ASP A 229 -17.96 6.44 -23.25
C ASP A 229 -17.43 7.87 -23.12
N TYR A 230 -17.98 8.66 -22.19
CA TYR A 230 -17.65 10.07 -21.98
C TYR A 230 -16.66 10.30 -20.84
N TYR A 231 -15.98 9.24 -20.37
CA TYR A 231 -14.96 9.40 -19.34
C TYR A 231 -13.88 10.38 -19.79
N PHE A 232 -13.59 11.40 -18.99
CA PHE A 232 -12.65 12.47 -19.34
C PHE A 232 -11.23 11.97 -19.66
N GLY A 233 -10.83 10.83 -19.11
CA GLY A 233 -9.56 10.17 -19.40
C GLY A 233 -9.56 9.31 -20.65
N GLY A 234 -10.69 9.22 -21.39
CA GLY A 234 -10.93 8.35 -22.54
C GLY A 234 -11.57 7.04 -22.16
N ARG A 235 -12.42 6.52 -23.03
CA ARG A 235 -13.17 5.28 -22.84
C ARG A 235 -12.25 4.09 -22.57
N PRO A 236 -12.55 3.22 -21.58
CA PRO A 236 -11.87 1.94 -21.40
C PRO A 236 -12.00 1.01 -22.62
N PHE A 237 -11.01 0.13 -22.85
CA PHE A 237 -11.10 -0.85 -23.94
C PHE A 237 -12.02 -2.02 -23.59
N ILE A 238 -12.06 -2.50 -22.34
CA ILE A 238 -12.97 -3.56 -21.91
C ILE A 238 -14.37 -2.97 -21.75
N ASP A 239 -15.38 -3.56 -22.39
CA ASP A 239 -16.76 -3.05 -22.37
C ASP A 239 -17.45 -3.25 -21.03
N GLU A 240 -17.21 -4.38 -20.38
CA GLU A 240 -17.86 -4.76 -19.13
C GLU A 240 -16.85 -5.28 -18.12
N ILE A 241 -17.02 -4.89 -16.86
CA ILE A 241 -16.38 -5.54 -15.71
C ILE A 241 -17.49 -6.13 -14.84
N ARG A 242 -17.34 -7.41 -14.49
CA ARG A 242 -18.25 -8.14 -13.61
C ARG A 242 -17.52 -8.54 -12.35
N PHE A 243 -18.07 -8.23 -11.20
CA PHE A 243 -17.57 -8.70 -9.92
C PHE A 243 -18.46 -9.80 -9.38
N ARG A 244 -17.84 -10.83 -8.80
CA ARG A 244 -18.50 -11.97 -8.16
C ARG A 244 -17.95 -12.12 -6.76
N TYR A 245 -18.84 -12.26 -5.76
CA TYR A 245 -18.45 -12.38 -4.36
C TYR A 245 -18.26 -13.86 -3.98
N PHE A 246 -17.18 -14.11 -3.24
CA PHE A 246 -16.83 -15.42 -2.70
C PHE A 246 -16.54 -15.31 -1.20
N SER A 247 -16.80 -16.40 -0.45
CA SER A 247 -16.56 -16.43 0.99
C SER A 247 -15.09 -16.51 1.35
N ASP A 248 -14.26 -17.06 0.46
CA ASP A 248 -12.83 -17.30 0.68
C ASP A 248 -12.07 -17.43 -0.64
N GLU A 249 -10.74 -17.36 -0.56
CA GLU A 249 -9.84 -17.39 -1.70
C GLU A 249 -9.87 -18.74 -2.44
N SER A 250 -10.07 -19.85 -1.70
CA SER A 250 -10.12 -21.19 -2.31
C SER A 250 -11.35 -21.39 -3.17
N SER A 251 -12.53 -20.89 -2.74
CA SER A 251 -13.76 -20.91 -3.54
C SER A 251 -13.63 -20.05 -4.79
N ALA A 252 -13.00 -18.87 -4.69
CA ALA A 252 -12.69 -18.02 -5.82
C ALA A 252 -11.74 -18.70 -6.83
N PHE A 253 -10.71 -19.39 -6.35
CA PHE A 253 -9.79 -20.11 -7.22
C PHE A 253 -10.47 -21.29 -7.94
N ASN A 254 -11.38 -22.01 -7.28
CA ASN A 254 -12.17 -23.05 -7.93
C ASN A 254 -13.04 -22.46 -9.06
N ALA A 255 -13.69 -21.31 -8.83
CA ALA A 255 -14.46 -20.59 -9.84
C ALA A 255 -13.60 -20.17 -11.05
N TYR A 256 -12.33 -19.80 -10.83
CA TYR A 256 -11.38 -19.57 -11.92
C TYR A 256 -11.11 -20.86 -12.73
N GLN A 257 -10.90 -21.98 -12.07
CA GLN A 257 -10.68 -23.27 -12.75
C GLN A 257 -11.89 -23.72 -13.56
N GLU A 258 -13.09 -23.37 -13.13
CA GLU A 258 -14.36 -23.61 -13.83
C GLU A 258 -14.63 -22.61 -14.96
N GLY A 259 -13.79 -21.58 -15.09
CA GLY A 259 -13.96 -20.52 -16.10
C GLY A 259 -15.08 -19.52 -15.81
N VAL A 260 -15.53 -19.43 -14.56
CA VAL A 260 -16.57 -18.49 -14.11
C VAL A 260 -15.99 -17.09 -13.94
N VAL A 261 -14.72 -16.98 -13.53
CA VAL A 261 -14.00 -15.71 -13.36
C VAL A 261 -12.67 -15.72 -14.12
N ASP A 262 -12.18 -14.54 -14.50
CA ASP A 262 -10.92 -14.31 -15.21
C ASP A 262 -9.83 -13.76 -14.29
N GLY A 263 -10.20 -13.22 -13.12
CA GLY A 263 -9.30 -12.62 -12.15
C GLY A 263 -9.63 -12.98 -10.71
N LEU A 264 -8.59 -12.97 -9.87
CA LEU A 264 -8.64 -13.28 -8.44
C LEU A 264 -8.10 -12.09 -7.66
N SER A 265 -8.97 -11.36 -6.98
CA SER A 265 -8.60 -10.13 -6.27
C SER A 265 -7.56 -10.34 -5.17
N LYS A 266 -7.44 -11.55 -4.64
CA LYS A 266 -6.48 -11.90 -3.59
C LYS A 266 -6.11 -13.36 -3.67
N ILE A 267 -4.83 -13.67 -3.41
CA ILE A 267 -4.30 -15.04 -3.33
C ILE A 267 -3.84 -15.28 -1.89
N ALA A 268 -4.40 -16.30 -1.25
CA ALA A 268 -3.92 -16.74 0.05
C ALA A 268 -2.53 -17.40 -0.08
N PRO A 269 -1.63 -17.25 0.91
CA PRO A 269 -0.33 -17.92 0.91
C PRO A 269 -0.43 -19.44 0.71
N ALA A 270 -1.49 -20.08 1.21
CA ALA A 270 -1.73 -21.52 1.07
C ALA A 270 -2.06 -21.93 -0.38
N ASP A 271 -2.67 -21.06 -1.19
CA ASP A 271 -3.05 -21.33 -2.57
C ASP A 271 -1.98 -20.89 -3.59
N LEU A 272 -0.91 -20.22 -3.15
CA LEU A 272 0.11 -19.66 -4.03
C LEU A 272 0.74 -20.69 -4.97
N GLU A 273 1.08 -21.89 -4.46
CA GLU A 273 1.66 -22.96 -5.26
C GLU A 273 0.67 -23.46 -6.35
N ARG A 274 -0.61 -23.55 -6.01
CA ARG A 274 -1.67 -23.94 -6.97
C ARG A 274 -1.81 -22.90 -8.08
N VAL A 275 -1.76 -21.61 -7.72
CA VAL A 275 -1.84 -20.48 -8.67
C VAL A 275 -0.62 -20.46 -9.59
N LEU A 276 0.59 -20.62 -9.05
CA LEU A 276 1.83 -20.65 -9.83
C LEU A 276 1.90 -21.81 -10.84
N ASN A 277 1.25 -22.93 -10.53
CA ASN A 277 1.17 -24.10 -11.42
C ASN A 277 0.02 -23.99 -12.44
N GLN A 278 -0.81 -22.95 -12.37
CA GLN A 278 -1.96 -22.77 -13.27
C GLN A 278 -1.50 -22.13 -14.58
N THR A 279 -1.66 -22.85 -15.69
CA THR A 279 -1.40 -22.32 -17.03
C THR A 279 -2.44 -21.26 -17.43
N GLY A 280 -2.01 -20.22 -18.13
CA GLY A 280 -2.91 -19.16 -18.60
C GLY A 280 -3.32 -18.15 -17.51
N LEU A 281 -2.66 -18.17 -16.34
CA LEU A 281 -2.87 -17.25 -15.24
C LEU A 281 -1.57 -16.51 -14.91
N ASN A 282 -1.59 -15.20 -14.95
CA ASN A 282 -0.47 -14.35 -14.55
C ASN A 282 -0.63 -13.92 -13.10
N LEU A 283 0.41 -14.14 -12.30
CA LEU A 283 0.47 -13.68 -10.92
C LEU A 283 1.22 -12.33 -10.85
N TYR A 284 0.60 -11.35 -10.23
CA TYR A 284 1.16 -10.05 -9.93
C TYR A 284 1.31 -9.88 -8.43
N SER A 285 2.43 -9.34 -7.99
CA SER A 285 2.69 -9.12 -6.56
C SER A 285 3.28 -7.73 -6.32
N SER A 286 2.80 -7.07 -5.29
CA SER A 286 3.31 -5.77 -4.83
C SER A 286 3.30 -5.73 -3.30
N ARG A 287 4.18 -4.91 -2.72
CA ARG A 287 4.15 -4.68 -1.27
C ARG A 287 2.84 -4.01 -0.89
N GLN A 288 2.26 -4.45 0.21
CA GLN A 288 1.17 -3.72 0.85
C GLN A 288 1.74 -2.53 1.63
N PRO A 289 1.02 -1.42 1.73
CA PRO A 289 1.38 -0.30 2.61
C PRO A 289 1.09 -0.66 4.07
N ARG A 290 1.77 -1.68 4.57
CA ARG A 290 1.62 -2.23 5.91
C ARG A 290 2.98 -2.68 6.41
N LEU A 291 3.28 -2.40 7.68
CA LEU A 291 4.52 -2.78 8.33
C LEU A 291 4.21 -3.69 9.52
N SER A 292 4.64 -4.94 9.46
CA SER A 292 4.65 -5.80 10.65
C SER A 292 5.82 -5.41 11.54
N ILE A 293 5.53 -5.05 12.78
CA ILE A 293 6.48 -4.43 13.71
C ILE A 293 6.25 -4.93 15.14
N VAL A 294 7.33 -5.01 15.92
CA VAL A 294 7.23 -5.14 17.37
C VAL A 294 7.45 -3.77 17.99
N PHE A 295 6.41 -3.14 18.50
CA PHE A 295 6.55 -1.96 19.35
C PHE A 295 7.17 -2.35 20.69
N LEU A 296 8.13 -1.54 21.14
CA LEU A 296 8.81 -1.65 22.42
C LEU A 296 8.42 -0.46 23.28
N ASN A 297 7.85 -0.69 24.45
CA ASN A 297 7.53 0.40 25.37
C ASN A 297 8.80 0.88 26.09
N LEU A 298 9.41 1.96 25.60
CA LEU A 298 10.67 2.48 26.12
C LEU A 298 10.54 3.14 27.51
N ARG A 299 9.31 3.32 28.02
CA ARG A 299 9.04 3.83 29.37
C ARG A 299 8.42 2.78 30.29
N SER A 300 8.44 1.49 29.88
CA SER A 300 7.93 0.42 30.73
C SER A 300 8.68 0.32 32.03
N ALA A 301 7.98 0.42 33.16
CA ALA A 301 8.56 0.23 34.48
C ALA A 301 8.90 -1.25 34.77
N THR A 302 8.18 -2.19 34.12
CA THR A 302 8.40 -3.65 34.28
C THR A 302 9.52 -4.18 33.41
N ALA A 303 9.87 -3.48 32.33
CA ALA A 303 10.89 -3.87 31.36
C ALA A 303 11.91 -2.73 31.09
N PRO A 304 12.63 -2.20 32.12
CA PRO A 304 13.51 -1.04 31.93
C PRO A 304 14.70 -1.31 31.00
N VAL A 305 15.05 -2.57 30.74
CA VAL A 305 16.07 -2.97 29.76
C VAL A 305 15.76 -2.50 28.33
N LEU A 306 14.49 -2.31 28.01
CA LEU A 306 14.03 -1.79 26.69
C LEU A 306 14.48 -0.34 26.44
N GLN A 307 14.87 0.42 27.46
CA GLN A 307 15.42 1.78 27.31
C GLN A 307 16.82 1.78 26.69
N GLN A 308 17.57 0.68 26.81
CA GLN A 308 18.91 0.59 26.26
C GLN A 308 18.91 0.28 24.77
N ALA A 309 19.37 1.20 23.93
CA ALA A 309 19.42 1.00 22.48
C ALA A 309 20.26 -0.24 22.09
N GLY A 310 21.34 -0.50 22.76
CA GLY A 310 22.17 -1.70 22.57
C GLY A 310 21.40 -3.01 22.82
N PHE A 311 20.54 -3.04 23.85
CA PHE A 311 19.66 -4.19 24.12
C PHE A 311 18.65 -4.40 23.00
N ARG A 312 18.00 -3.34 22.51
CA ARG A 312 17.04 -3.42 21.40
C ARG A 312 17.71 -3.90 20.11
N LYS A 313 18.94 -3.44 19.84
CA LYS A 313 19.74 -3.94 18.70
C LYS A 313 20.06 -5.42 18.83
N ALA A 314 20.42 -5.89 20.04
CA ALA A 314 20.63 -7.32 20.27
C ALA A 314 19.34 -8.13 20.09
N LEU A 315 18.19 -7.63 20.56
CA LEU A 315 16.89 -8.26 20.28
C LEU A 315 16.65 -8.40 18.76
N MET A 316 16.96 -7.35 17.99
CA MET A 316 16.75 -7.35 16.53
C MET A 316 17.70 -8.31 15.82
N SER A 317 19.00 -8.32 16.17
CA SER A 317 20.00 -9.23 15.60
C SER A 317 19.70 -10.70 15.92
N ALA A 318 19.00 -10.98 17.01
CA ALA A 318 18.61 -12.34 17.39
C ALA A 318 17.41 -12.87 16.61
N VAL A 319 16.67 -12.04 15.85
CA VAL A 319 15.46 -12.45 15.13
C VAL A 319 15.76 -12.90 13.71
N ASN A 320 15.45 -14.16 13.40
CA ASN A 320 15.47 -14.70 12.04
C ASN A 320 14.21 -14.27 11.27
N ARG A 321 14.20 -13.01 10.80
CA ARG A 321 13.07 -12.46 10.04
C ARG A 321 12.83 -13.18 8.70
N GLN A 322 13.91 -13.65 8.04
CA GLN A 322 13.76 -14.43 6.82
C GLN A 322 13.06 -15.76 7.10
N GLY A 323 13.38 -16.42 8.23
CA GLY A 323 12.68 -17.63 8.67
C GLY A 323 11.18 -17.39 8.88
N ILE A 324 10.76 -16.25 9.42
CA ILE A 324 9.35 -15.87 9.54
C ILE A 324 8.70 -15.80 8.15
N ILE A 325 9.36 -15.13 7.19
CA ILE A 325 8.85 -15.00 5.82
C ILE A 325 8.71 -16.37 5.14
N ASP A 326 9.72 -17.23 5.28
CA ASP A 326 9.75 -18.52 4.58
C ASP A 326 8.79 -19.54 5.21
N GLU A 327 8.77 -19.63 6.54
CA GLU A 327 8.03 -20.67 7.26
C GLU A 327 6.55 -20.32 7.44
N VAL A 328 6.23 -19.08 7.82
CA VAL A 328 4.86 -18.65 8.13
C VAL A 328 4.19 -18.03 6.91
N LEU A 329 4.88 -17.10 6.23
CA LEU A 329 4.28 -16.29 5.16
C LEU A 329 4.51 -16.87 3.76
N LYS A 330 5.19 -18.00 3.64
CA LYS A 330 5.44 -18.69 2.35
C LYS A 330 6.03 -17.77 1.27
N GLY A 331 6.93 -16.87 1.67
CA GLY A 331 7.55 -15.90 0.76
C GLY A 331 6.70 -14.66 0.46
N GLN A 332 5.49 -14.52 1.06
CA GLN A 332 4.58 -13.41 0.80
C GLN A 332 4.87 -12.18 1.67
N ALA A 333 6.14 -11.85 1.81
CA ALA A 333 6.59 -10.63 2.48
C ALA A 333 8.00 -10.23 2.02
N VAL A 334 8.39 -8.99 2.30
CA VAL A 334 9.73 -8.44 2.06
C VAL A 334 10.28 -7.94 3.40
N LEU A 335 11.56 -8.20 3.68
CA LEU A 335 12.21 -7.73 4.90
C LEU A 335 12.08 -6.21 5.08
N ALA A 336 11.61 -5.79 6.24
CA ALA A 336 11.54 -4.38 6.56
C ALA A 336 12.92 -3.82 6.91
N GLN A 337 13.26 -2.66 6.32
CA GLN A 337 14.51 -1.95 6.59
C GLN A 337 14.30 -0.75 7.54
N GLY A 338 13.05 -0.41 7.86
CA GLY A 338 12.74 0.74 8.73
C GLY A 338 11.27 1.16 8.60
N PRO A 339 10.93 2.36 9.04
CA PRO A 339 9.54 2.84 9.05
C PRO A 339 9.03 3.33 7.68
N ILE A 340 9.90 3.58 6.71
CA ILE A 340 9.52 3.99 5.35
C ILE A 340 9.78 2.83 4.40
N MET A 341 8.74 2.46 3.65
CA MET A 341 8.73 1.29 2.78
C MET A 341 9.60 1.48 1.53
N PRO A 342 10.36 0.45 1.10
CA PRO A 342 11.06 0.47 -0.19
C PRO A 342 10.10 0.76 -1.35
N GLY A 343 10.55 1.59 -2.31
CA GLY A 343 9.73 2.05 -3.43
C GLY A 343 8.98 3.35 -3.16
N ASN A 344 8.88 3.82 -1.91
CA ASN A 344 8.46 5.17 -1.61
C ASN A 344 9.57 6.16 -1.98
N TRP A 345 9.20 7.36 -2.45
CA TRP A 345 10.16 8.40 -2.88
C TRP A 345 11.12 8.86 -1.77
N ALA A 346 10.72 8.74 -0.50
CA ALA A 346 11.53 9.12 0.66
C ALA A 346 12.32 7.95 1.26
N PHE A 347 12.16 6.74 0.71
CA PHE A 347 12.92 5.59 1.18
C PHE A 347 14.42 5.82 1.03
N TYR A 348 15.15 5.53 2.09
CA TYR A 348 16.60 5.55 2.10
C TYR A 348 17.15 4.13 2.16
N ASP A 349 17.66 3.67 1.01
CA ASP A 349 18.29 2.36 0.92
C ASP A 349 19.61 2.36 1.69
N ARG A 350 19.65 1.63 2.77
CA ARG A 350 20.81 1.43 3.62
C ARG A 350 21.25 -0.01 3.49
N GLN A 351 22.49 -0.23 3.12
CA GLN A 351 23.06 -1.58 3.04
C GLN A 351 23.15 -2.28 4.41
N ALA A 352 23.02 -1.55 5.51
CA ALA A 352 23.04 -2.06 6.87
C ALA A 352 21.65 -2.52 7.32
N SER A 353 21.07 -3.50 6.65
CA SER A 353 19.91 -4.19 7.21
C SER A 353 20.36 -5.06 8.39
N TYR A 354 19.57 -5.05 9.45
CA TYR A 354 19.78 -5.93 10.61
C TYR A 354 19.89 -7.39 10.14
N LYS A 355 21.09 -7.95 10.22
CA LYS A 355 21.33 -9.35 9.89
C LYS A 355 20.97 -10.21 11.09
N TYR A 356 20.44 -11.39 10.82
CA TYR A 356 20.25 -12.39 11.85
C TYR A 356 21.61 -12.97 12.27
N ASP A 357 22.01 -12.74 13.51
CA ASP A 357 23.21 -13.28 14.13
C ASP A 357 23.01 -13.39 15.64
N SER A 358 22.68 -14.58 16.11
CA SER A 358 22.45 -14.82 17.54
C SER A 358 23.76 -14.80 18.38
N ASP A 359 24.92 -15.05 17.75
CA ASP A 359 26.22 -14.97 18.44
C ASP A 359 26.63 -13.52 18.63
N GLU A 360 26.47 -12.68 17.61
CA GLU A 360 26.67 -11.23 17.71
C GLU A 360 25.74 -10.63 18.78
N ALA A 361 24.47 -11.05 18.79
CA ALA A 361 23.49 -10.60 19.80
C ALA A 361 23.95 -10.94 21.22
N ARG A 362 24.44 -12.17 21.49
CA ARG A 362 24.98 -12.57 22.79
C ARG A 362 26.22 -11.75 23.19
N GLN A 363 27.14 -11.53 22.25
CA GLN A 363 28.33 -10.71 22.49
C GLN A 363 27.96 -9.25 22.81
N ALA A 364 26.99 -8.67 22.08
CA ALA A 364 26.50 -7.33 22.35
C ALA A 364 25.86 -7.22 23.75
N LEU A 365 25.07 -8.20 24.17
CA LEU A 365 24.48 -8.26 25.51
C LEU A 365 25.57 -8.38 26.60
N ALA A 366 26.57 -9.23 26.40
CA ALA A 366 27.67 -9.34 27.33
C ALA A 366 28.47 -8.02 27.47
N ALA A 367 28.69 -7.30 26.37
CA ALA A 367 29.33 -5.98 26.38
C ALA A 367 28.51 -4.91 27.13
N LEU A 368 27.21 -5.09 27.27
CA LEU A 368 26.29 -4.23 28.02
C LEU A 368 26.21 -4.63 29.52
N GLY A 369 26.93 -5.66 29.95
CA GLY A 369 26.94 -6.12 31.33
C GLY A 369 25.94 -7.22 31.65
N PHE A 370 25.24 -7.77 30.66
CA PHE A 370 24.37 -8.93 30.84
C PHE A 370 25.22 -10.22 30.93
N SER A 371 24.72 -11.19 31.68
CA SER A 371 25.35 -12.52 31.83
C SER A 371 24.31 -13.62 31.83
N LEU A 372 24.71 -14.85 31.56
CA LEU A 372 23.83 -16.01 31.67
C LEU A 372 23.96 -16.65 33.06
N ASP A 373 22.82 -16.98 33.68
CA ASP A 373 22.81 -17.79 34.91
C ASP A 373 23.13 -19.28 34.63
N ALA A 374 23.16 -20.10 35.67
CA ALA A 374 23.41 -21.55 35.53
C ALA A 374 22.32 -22.29 34.71
N GLY A 375 21.15 -21.70 34.56
CA GLY A 375 20.05 -22.21 33.76
C GLY A 375 20.08 -21.73 32.31
N GLY A 376 21.04 -20.87 31.94
CA GLY A 376 21.13 -20.26 30.61
C GLY A 376 20.21 -19.06 30.40
N ASN A 377 19.62 -18.52 31.47
CA ASN A 377 18.77 -17.32 31.36
C ASN A 377 19.63 -16.06 31.43
N LEU A 378 19.28 -15.06 30.65
CA LEU A 378 19.93 -13.76 30.65
C LEU A 378 19.62 -13.02 31.97
N THR A 379 20.65 -12.49 32.60
CA THR A 379 20.53 -11.70 33.85
C THR A 379 21.26 -10.37 33.71
N ILE A 380 20.80 -9.38 34.47
CA ILE A 380 21.49 -8.13 34.71
C ILE A 380 21.46 -7.86 36.23
N ASP A 381 22.60 -7.55 36.86
CA ASP A 381 22.74 -7.36 38.31
C ASP A 381 22.15 -8.54 39.11
N GLY A 382 22.24 -9.77 38.56
CA GLY A 382 21.73 -11.01 39.17
C GLY A 382 20.21 -11.22 39.02
N ALA A 383 19.47 -10.29 38.45
CA ALA A 383 18.03 -10.42 38.18
C ALA A 383 17.80 -11.00 36.78
N PRO A 384 16.91 -11.99 36.61
CA PRO A 384 16.58 -12.55 35.28
C PRO A 384 15.83 -11.55 34.41
N VAL A 385 16.20 -11.51 33.12
CA VAL A 385 15.49 -10.72 32.10
C VAL A 385 14.29 -11.51 31.60
N GLN A 386 13.11 -11.04 31.92
CA GLN A 386 11.84 -11.61 31.46
C GLN A 386 11.03 -10.52 30.76
N LEU A 387 10.43 -10.83 29.59
CA LEU A 387 9.66 -9.90 28.80
C LEU A 387 8.31 -10.52 28.42
N THR A 388 7.35 -9.68 28.17
CA THR A 388 6.02 -10.05 27.69
C THR A 388 5.82 -9.53 26.27
N LEU A 389 5.38 -10.40 25.35
CA LEU A 389 4.98 -10.04 23.99
C LEU A 389 3.48 -10.21 23.81
N SER A 390 2.75 -9.11 23.76
CA SER A 390 1.36 -9.09 23.34
C SER A 390 1.26 -9.21 21.82
N LEU A 391 0.25 -9.93 21.33
CA LEU A 391 0.05 -10.16 19.89
C LEU A 391 -1.41 -10.49 19.61
N GLN A 392 -1.85 -10.30 18.37
CA GLN A 392 -3.20 -10.64 17.96
C GLN A 392 -3.45 -12.15 18.06
N ASP A 393 -4.63 -12.52 18.58
CA ASP A 393 -5.04 -13.93 18.73
C ASP A 393 -5.57 -14.47 17.38
N ASP A 394 -4.64 -14.70 16.46
CA ASP A 394 -4.87 -15.38 15.19
C ASP A 394 -3.68 -16.31 14.84
N PRO A 395 -3.90 -17.30 13.97
CA PRO A 395 -2.87 -18.30 13.65
C PRO A 395 -1.56 -17.73 13.13
N THR A 396 -1.60 -16.65 12.35
CA THR A 396 -0.40 -16.06 11.75
C THR A 396 0.46 -15.35 12.79
N HIS A 397 -0.14 -14.46 13.59
CA HIS A 397 0.57 -13.74 14.65
C HIS A 397 1.08 -14.68 15.75
N LEU A 398 0.28 -15.72 16.08
CA LEU A 398 0.73 -16.76 17.03
C LEU A 398 1.97 -17.50 16.53
N ALA A 399 1.99 -17.92 15.26
CA ALA A 399 3.15 -18.59 14.67
C ALA A 399 4.40 -17.68 14.65
N ILE A 400 4.23 -16.40 14.28
CA ILE A 400 5.31 -15.41 14.31
C ILE A 400 5.81 -15.20 15.75
N GLY A 401 4.90 -15.03 16.71
CA GLY A 401 5.23 -14.88 18.13
C GLY A 401 6.05 -16.04 18.68
N GLN A 402 5.72 -17.27 18.32
CA GLN A 402 6.47 -18.47 18.69
C GLN A 402 7.89 -18.48 18.11
N ILE A 403 8.08 -18.02 16.87
CA ILE A 403 9.42 -17.89 16.28
C ILE A 403 10.21 -16.82 17.02
N LEU A 404 9.62 -15.65 17.29
CA LEU A 404 10.25 -14.58 18.06
C LEU A 404 10.65 -15.07 19.46
N GLN A 405 9.75 -15.71 20.19
CA GLN A 405 9.98 -16.29 21.51
C GLN A 405 11.18 -17.26 21.49
N LYS A 406 11.20 -18.21 20.54
CA LYS A 406 12.29 -19.17 20.38
C LYS A 406 13.61 -18.48 20.05
N ASN A 407 13.61 -17.47 19.19
CA ASN A 407 14.82 -16.73 18.80
C ASN A 407 15.42 -15.99 20.02
N TRP A 408 14.59 -15.32 20.81
CA TRP A 408 15.06 -14.63 22.02
C TRP A 408 15.45 -15.58 23.14
N GLN A 409 14.78 -16.72 23.26
CA GLN A 409 15.18 -17.77 24.18
C GLN A 409 16.59 -18.31 23.87
N ASN A 410 16.97 -18.40 22.59
CA ASN A 410 18.31 -18.83 22.16
C ASN A 410 19.43 -17.91 22.66
N ILE A 411 19.12 -16.65 22.99
CA ILE A 411 20.05 -15.69 23.59
C ILE A 411 19.81 -15.50 25.09
N GLY A 412 19.02 -16.37 25.72
CA GLY A 412 18.77 -16.41 27.16
C GLY A 412 17.61 -15.54 27.64
N ILE A 413 16.84 -14.86 26.76
CA ILE A 413 15.73 -14.01 27.17
C ILE A 413 14.45 -14.82 27.23
N ALA A 414 13.84 -14.90 28.43
CA ALA A 414 12.53 -15.50 28.61
C ALA A 414 11.43 -14.56 28.16
N VAL A 415 10.60 -15.01 27.18
CA VAL A 415 9.47 -14.21 26.68
C VAL A 415 8.17 -14.97 26.89
N THR A 416 7.18 -14.29 27.49
CA THR A 416 5.81 -14.80 27.64
C THR A 416 4.94 -14.22 26.54
N LEU A 417 4.27 -15.10 25.74
CA LEU A 417 3.31 -14.66 24.74
C LEU A 417 1.95 -14.38 25.38
N GLN A 418 1.32 -13.29 25.00
CA GLN A 418 -0.02 -12.90 25.43
C GLN A 418 -0.92 -12.64 24.21
N PRO A 419 -1.57 -13.69 23.66
CA PRO A 419 -2.57 -13.51 22.62
C PRO A 419 -3.76 -12.70 23.13
N LYS A 420 -4.22 -11.71 22.35
CA LYS A 420 -5.32 -10.79 22.71
C LYS A 420 -6.19 -10.51 21.48
N PRO A 421 -7.49 -10.26 21.68
CA PRO A 421 -8.33 -9.65 20.62
C PRO A 421 -7.73 -8.34 20.13
N TYR A 422 -7.97 -8.00 18.86
CA TYR A 422 -7.37 -6.81 18.22
C TYR A 422 -7.71 -5.50 18.94
N ASP A 423 -8.97 -5.31 19.31
CA ASP A 423 -9.45 -4.14 20.06
C ASP A 423 -8.77 -3.99 21.42
N GLN A 424 -8.54 -5.10 22.14
CA GLN A 424 -7.77 -5.07 23.38
C GLN A 424 -6.30 -4.71 23.16
N LEU A 425 -5.71 -5.19 22.06
CA LEU A 425 -4.32 -4.85 21.70
C LEU A 425 -4.17 -3.35 21.41
N VAL A 426 -5.13 -2.77 20.70
CA VAL A 426 -5.20 -1.33 20.41
C VAL A 426 -5.35 -0.54 21.70
N ALA A 427 -6.28 -0.93 22.58
CA ALA A 427 -6.47 -0.27 23.88
C ALA A 427 -5.22 -0.31 24.77
N ASP A 428 -4.48 -1.43 24.76
CA ASP A 428 -3.20 -1.55 25.47
C ASP A 428 -2.11 -0.64 24.88
N LEU A 429 -2.07 -0.49 23.55
CA LEU A 429 -1.16 0.45 22.88
C LEU A 429 -1.50 1.90 23.25
N GLU A 430 -2.76 2.29 23.19
CA GLU A 430 -3.24 3.64 23.53
C GLU A 430 -2.97 3.99 24.98
N SER A 431 -3.22 3.06 25.91
CA SER A 431 -2.96 3.24 27.34
C SER A 431 -1.48 3.00 27.73
N ARG A 432 -0.62 2.57 26.80
CA ARG A 432 0.78 2.19 27.06
C ARG A 432 0.93 1.03 28.06
N ALA A 433 -0.09 0.19 28.21
CA ALA A 433 -0.14 -0.93 29.15
C ALA A 433 0.48 -2.21 28.58
N TYR A 434 1.70 -2.14 28.05
CA TYR A 434 2.41 -3.27 27.46
C TYR A 434 3.94 -3.11 27.61
N GLU A 435 4.70 -4.19 27.42
CA GLU A 435 6.16 -4.18 27.28
C GLU A 435 6.59 -4.24 25.81
N MET A 436 6.12 -5.27 25.10
CA MET A 436 6.31 -5.46 23.67
C MET A 436 4.97 -5.83 23.02
N THR A 437 4.70 -5.33 21.82
CA THR A 437 3.49 -5.67 21.08
C THR A 437 3.83 -5.91 19.61
N LEU A 438 3.50 -7.12 19.10
CA LEU A 438 3.53 -7.45 17.67
C LEU A 438 2.22 -7.04 17.03
N ILE A 439 2.28 -6.15 16.04
CA ILE A 439 1.11 -5.64 15.32
C ILE A 439 1.49 -5.28 13.88
N ASP A 440 0.50 -5.24 13.01
CA ASP A 440 0.62 -4.71 11.65
C ASP A 440 0.19 -3.24 11.62
N LEU A 441 1.15 -2.35 11.38
CA LEU A 441 0.91 -0.92 11.26
C LEU A 441 0.42 -0.60 9.84
N ASP A 442 -0.76 -0.02 9.73
CA ASP A 442 -1.32 0.42 8.45
C ASP A 442 -0.69 1.75 8.01
N LEU A 443 -0.10 1.75 6.81
CA LEU A 443 0.54 2.90 6.17
C LEU A 443 -0.24 3.36 4.92
N SER A 444 -1.49 2.89 4.77
CA SER A 444 -2.27 3.09 3.55
C SER A 444 -3.01 4.43 3.48
N GLN A 445 -2.95 5.24 4.53
CA GLN A 445 -3.70 6.51 4.58
C GLN A 445 -3.29 7.46 3.44
N THR A 446 -1.98 7.57 3.19
CA THR A 446 -1.44 8.41 2.12
C THR A 446 -0.19 7.78 1.50
N PRO A 447 0.10 8.03 0.21
CA PRO A 447 1.38 7.71 -0.41
C PRO A 447 2.56 8.51 0.14
N ASP A 448 2.30 9.70 0.71
CA ASP A 448 3.32 10.43 1.45
C ASP A 448 3.75 9.60 2.68
N PRO A 449 5.06 9.41 2.91
CA PRO A 449 5.51 8.54 3.99
C PRO A 449 5.18 9.05 5.38
N ASP A 450 4.95 10.35 5.54
CA ASP A 450 4.72 11.13 6.77
C ASP A 450 4.68 10.30 8.08
N PRO A 451 5.82 9.86 8.61
CA PRO A 451 5.85 8.99 9.78
C PRO A 451 5.70 9.76 11.11
N TYR A 452 5.34 11.04 11.06
CA TYR A 452 5.24 11.93 12.22
C TYR A 452 4.34 11.37 13.33
N GLN A 453 3.15 10.91 12.95
CA GLN A 453 2.15 10.40 13.91
C GLN A 453 2.67 9.23 14.76
N PHE A 454 3.60 8.42 14.22
CA PHE A 454 4.12 7.25 14.90
C PHE A 454 5.42 7.51 15.65
N TRP A 455 6.17 8.58 15.32
CA TRP A 455 7.56 8.72 15.78
C TRP A 455 7.93 10.09 16.34
N ALA A 456 7.10 11.13 16.19
CA ALA A 456 7.39 12.42 16.80
C ALA A 456 7.17 12.40 18.33
N GLU A 457 7.98 13.15 19.08
CA GLU A 457 7.87 13.23 20.55
C GLU A 457 6.50 13.74 21.01
N SER A 458 5.92 14.69 20.30
CA SER A 458 4.58 15.24 20.58
C SER A 458 3.48 14.18 20.51
N GLN A 459 3.74 13.02 19.90
CA GLN A 459 2.81 11.91 19.75
C GLN A 459 2.97 10.82 20.84
N THR A 460 3.81 11.05 21.84
CA THR A 460 4.01 10.09 22.94
C THR A 460 2.82 10.06 23.90
N GLU A 461 2.15 11.20 24.10
CA GLU A 461 0.97 11.34 24.96
C GLU A 461 -0.25 11.67 24.13
N GLY A 462 -1.25 10.79 24.11
CA GLY A 462 -2.49 10.96 23.32
C GLY A 462 -2.33 10.74 21.81
N GLY A 463 -1.11 10.50 21.31
CA GLY A 463 -0.83 10.19 19.90
C GLY A 463 -0.37 8.74 19.69
N GLN A 464 0.13 8.43 18.50
CA GLN A 464 0.46 7.05 18.08
C GLN A 464 1.96 6.71 18.20
N ASN A 465 2.78 7.55 18.83
CA ASN A 465 4.14 7.15 19.20
C ASN A 465 4.09 6.11 20.33
N TYR A 466 3.65 4.92 19.97
CA TYR A 466 3.43 3.82 20.90
C TYR A 466 4.71 3.40 21.60
N SER A 467 5.86 3.48 20.93
CA SER A 467 7.17 3.22 21.57
C SER A 467 7.55 4.22 22.65
N GLN A 468 6.88 5.37 22.71
CA GLN A 468 7.23 6.50 23.58
C GLN A 468 8.69 6.97 23.34
N TRP A 469 9.15 6.85 22.11
CA TRP A 469 10.47 7.29 21.70
C TRP A 469 10.61 8.80 21.79
N GLN A 470 11.68 9.24 22.42
CA GLN A 470 12.03 10.65 22.59
C GLN A 470 13.35 10.92 21.87
N ASN A 471 13.26 11.63 20.75
CA ASN A 471 14.40 12.14 20.00
C ASN A 471 13.98 13.47 19.35
N SER A 472 14.33 14.58 19.97
CA SER A 472 13.93 15.93 19.53
C SER A 472 14.48 16.28 18.15
N THR A 473 15.65 15.74 17.77
CA THR A 473 16.22 15.94 16.43
C THR A 473 15.40 15.21 15.38
N ALA A 474 15.02 13.96 15.63
CA ALA A 474 14.14 13.21 14.73
C ALA A 474 12.77 13.89 14.59
N SER A 475 12.18 14.34 15.69
CA SER A 475 10.91 15.10 15.69
C SER A 475 11.01 16.38 14.87
N THR A 476 12.09 17.15 15.03
CA THR A 476 12.33 18.36 14.22
C THR A 476 12.42 18.04 12.72
N TYR A 477 13.07 16.94 12.32
CA TYR A 477 13.11 16.54 10.92
C TYR A 477 11.72 16.21 10.37
N LEU A 478 10.90 15.51 11.14
CA LEU A 478 9.54 15.16 10.76
C LEU A 478 8.64 16.41 10.64
N GLU A 479 8.72 17.33 11.61
CA GLU A 479 7.97 18.60 11.58
C GLU A 479 8.34 19.47 10.38
N GLN A 480 9.63 19.64 10.12
CA GLN A 480 10.10 20.40 8.97
C GLN A 480 9.69 19.75 7.64
N ALA A 481 9.70 18.41 7.56
CA ALA A 481 9.28 17.69 6.36
C ALA A 481 7.79 17.88 6.06
N ARG A 482 6.94 18.03 7.07
CA ARG A 482 5.51 18.34 6.91
C ARG A 482 5.26 19.75 6.41
N GLN A 483 6.12 20.71 6.75
CA GLN A 483 5.88 22.15 6.51
C GLN A 483 6.53 22.66 5.22
N THR A 484 7.53 21.97 4.67
CA THR A 484 8.23 22.44 3.46
C THR A 484 7.69 21.79 2.18
N SER A 485 7.39 22.62 1.18
CA SER A 485 7.05 22.16 -0.18
C SER A 485 8.28 21.77 -1.02
N ASN A 486 9.49 22.02 -0.52
CA ASN A 486 10.72 21.66 -1.23
C ASN A 486 10.97 20.15 -1.16
N PHE A 487 10.70 19.46 -2.26
CA PHE A 487 10.78 18.00 -2.36
C PHE A 487 12.17 17.44 -2.00
N ASP A 488 13.26 18.07 -2.49
CA ASP A 488 14.62 17.60 -2.20
C ASP A 488 14.98 17.78 -0.72
N LEU A 489 14.50 18.85 -0.09
CA LEU A 489 14.66 19.07 1.34
C LEU A 489 13.87 18.03 2.13
N ARG A 490 12.62 17.76 1.77
CA ARG A 490 11.80 16.72 2.40
C ARG A 490 12.50 15.36 2.36
N LYS A 491 13.05 14.99 1.20
CA LYS A 491 13.79 13.74 1.01
C LYS A 491 15.01 13.64 1.94
N LYS A 492 15.75 14.75 2.14
CA LYS A 492 16.88 14.81 3.08
C LYS A 492 16.42 14.66 4.52
N LEU A 493 15.33 15.32 4.91
CA LEU A 493 14.78 15.28 6.26
C LEU A 493 14.32 13.85 6.62
N TYR A 494 13.57 13.20 5.74
CA TYR A 494 13.17 11.81 5.94
C TYR A 494 14.35 10.82 5.95
N ARG A 495 15.38 11.08 5.14
CA ARG A 495 16.62 10.31 5.21
C ARG A 495 17.29 10.44 6.59
N ASN A 496 17.45 11.66 7.08
CA ASN A 496 18.07 11.91 8.39
C ASN A 496 17.25 11.28 9.54
N PHE A 497 15.93 11.36 9.46
CA PHE A 497 15.04 10.67 10.39
C PHE A 497 15.29 9.15 10.39
N GLN A 498 15.36 8.52 9.21
CA GLN A 498 15.60 7.07 9.11
C GLN A 498 16.96 6.66 9.69
N VAL A 499 18.00 7.51 9.60
CA VAL A 499 19.30 7.26 10.24
C VAL A 499 19.15 7.24 11.75
N LEU A 500 18.47 8.24 12.34
CA LEU A 500 18.25 8.29 13.79
C LEU A 500 17.36 7.15 14.29
N PHE A 501 16.36 6.76 13.50
CA PHE A 501 15.53 5.60 13.82
C PHE A 501 16.36 4.32 13.93
N ASP A 502 17.33 4.11 13.04
CA ASP A 502 18.22 2.94 13.10
C ASP A 502 19.23 3.01 14.23
N GLU A 503 19.75 4.22 14.52
CA GLU A 503 20.67 4.41 15.61
C GLU A 503 20.02 4.10 16.96
N ASP A 504 18.77 4.50 17.15
CA ASP A 504 18.04 4.30 18.40
C ASP A 504 17.22 3.00 18.42
N LEU A 505 16.74 2.55 17.25
CA LEU A 505 15.88 1.38 17.05
C LEU A 505 14.71 1.33 18.06
N PRO A 506 13.78 2.31 18.03
CA PRO A 506 12.71 2.39 19.02
C PRO A 506 11.68 1.26 18.92
N SER A 507 11.69 0.52 17.82
CA SER A 507 10.84 -0.64 17.54
C SER A 507 11.56 -1.59 16.61
N LEU A 508 11.06 -2.84 16.49
CA LEU A 508 11.67 -3.85 15.63
C LEU A 508 10.84 -4.04 14.36
N PRO A 509 11.20 -3.41 13.23
CA PRO A 509 10.51 -3.63 11.95
C PRO A 509 10.83 -5.03 11.42
N LEU A 510 9.79 -5.84 11.18
CA LEU A 510 9.96 -7.23 10.77
C LEU A 510 9.91 -7.39 9.25
N TYR A 511 8.75 -7.08 8.65
CA TYR A 511 8.53 -7.26 7.22
C TYR A 511 7.40 -6.36 6.70
N TYR A 512 7.35 -6.20 5.38
CA TYR A 512 6.22 -5.63 4.64
C TYR A 512 5.49 -6.78 3.96
N PRO A 513 4.18 -7.00 4.23
CA PRO A 513 3.41 -8.02 3.54
C PRO A 513 3.31 -7.75 2.04
N VAL A 514 3.17 -8.82 1.26
CA VAL A 514 2.92 -8.74 -0.18
C VAL A 514 1.45 -9.00 -0.45
N TYR A 515 0.86 -8.18 -1.31
CA TYR A 515 -0.44 -8.43 -1.91
C TYR A 515 -0.24 -9.15 -3.24
N SER A 516 -0.90 -10.28 -3.42
CA SER A 516 -0.86 -11.09 -4.63
C SER A 516 -2.20 -11.10 -5.32
N TYR A 517 -2.20 -10.80 -6.62
CA TYR A 517 -3.33 -10.67 -7.53
C TYR A 517 -3.08 -11.52 -8.75
N ALA A 518 -4.08 -12.26 -9.22
CA ALA A 518 -3.90 -13.10 -10.38
C ALA A 518 -4.98 -12.83 -11.44
N VAL A 519 -4.55 -12.79 -12.71
CA VAL A 519 -5.40 -12.47 -13.85
C VAL A 519 -5.06 -13.36 -15.02
N LYS A 520 -6.09 -13.79 -15.74
CA LYS A 520 -5.96 -14.57 -16.98
C LYS A 520 -5.03 -13.88 -17.96
N ASP A 521 -4.18 -14.65 -18.61
CA ASP A 521 -3.13 -14.14 -19.50
C ASP A 521 -3.67 -13.45 -20.77
N SER A 522 -4.95 -13.67 -21.11
CA SER A 522 -5.64 -12.93 -22.17
C SER A 522 -5.87 -11.45 -21.86
N ILE A 523 -5.81 -11.05 -20.59
CA ILE A 523 -5.88 -9.63 -20.17
C ILE A 523 -4.50 -9.01 -20.34
N LYS A 524 -4.41 -7.99 -21.18
CA LYS A 524 -3.14 -7.33 -21.56
C LYS A 524 -3.08 -5.89 -21.05
N ASP A 525 -1.88 -5.32 -21.06
CA ASP A 525 -1.50 -3.96 -20.59
C ASP A 525 -1.84 -3.69 -19.12
N LEU A 526 -1.94 -4.74 -18.30
CA LEU A 526 -2.08 -4.61 -16.86
C LEU A 526 -0.73 -4.17 -16.26
N LYS A 527 -0.71 -2.99 -15.59
CA LYS A 527 0.43 -2.46 -14.86
C LYS A 527 0.12 -2.51 -13.38
N PHE A 528 0.94 -3.23 -12.63
CA PHE A 528 0.70 -3.54 -11.24
C PHE A 528 1.72 -2.92 -10.29
N GLY A 529 1.23 -2.12 -9.33
CA GLY A 529 2.00 -1.48 -8.27
C GLY A 529 2.70 -0.18 -8.64
N PRO A 530 3.18 0.60 -7.64
CA PRO A 530 2.99 0.36 -6.21
C PRO A 530 1.51 0.48 -5.79
N LEU A 531 1.15 -0.17 -4.69
CA LEU A 531 -0.20 -0.13 -4.14
C LEU A 531 -0.19 0.64 -2.83
N TYR A 532 -1.09 1.58 -2.68
CA TYR A 532 -1.45 2.25 -1.42
C TYR A 532 -2.77 1.72 -0.89
N ASN A 533 -3.56 1.10 -1.76
CA ASN A 533 -4.76 0.33 -1.47
C ASN A 533 -4.85 -0.85 -2.45
N PRO A 534 -5.40 -2.02 -2.10
CA PRO A 534 -5.62 -3.11 -3.05
C PRO A 534 -6.41 -2.70 -4.30
N ALA A 535 -7.34 -1.72 -4.18
CA ALA A 535 -8.10 -1.16 -5.31
C ALA A 535 -7.21 -0.45 -6.36
N ASP A 536 -5.98 -0.06 -6.00
CA ASP A 536 -5.02 0.56 -6.92
C ASP A 536 -4.55 -0.39 -8.04
N ARG A 537 -4.84 -1.70 -7.95
CA ARG A 537 -4.64 -2.63 -9.05
C ARG A 537 -5.38 -2.20 -10.33
N PHE A 538 -6.43 -1.41 -10.19
CA PHE A 538 -7.21 -0.84 -11.28
C PHE A 538 -6.70 0.52 -11.79
N ASN A 539 -5.60 1.06 -11.28
CA ASN A 539 -5.12 2.41 -11.65
C ASN A 539 -4.93 2.61 -13.16
N ASN A 540 -4.62 1.56 -13.93
CA ASN A 540 -4.53 1.64 -15.38
C ASN A 540 -5.57 0.79 -16.10
N VAL A 541 -6.68 0.43 -15.46
CA VAL A 541 -7.75 -0.43 -16.01
C VAL A 541 -8.28 0.05 -17.35
N ARG A 542 -8.28 1.35 -17.59
CA ARG A 542 -8.66 1.96 -18.87
C ARG A 542 -7.85 1.41 -20.05
N SER A 543 -6.59 1.07 -19.81
CA SER A 543 -5.68 0.54 -20.84
C SER A 543 -5.77 -0.98 -20.99
N TRP A 544 -6.47 -1.68 -20.10
CA TRP A 544 -6.60 -3.13 -20.19
C TRP A 544 -7.43 -3.52 -21.40
N TYR A 545 -7.00 -4.56 -22.11
CA TYR A 545 -7.77 -5.11 -23.23
C TYR A 545 -7.69 -6.65 -23.23
N ILE A 546 -8.70 -7.26 -23.84
CA ILE A 546 -8.78 -8.71 -23.97
C ILE A 546 -8.16 -9.12 -25.31
N PHE A 547 -7.12 -9.93 -25.25
CA PHE A 547 -6.53 -10.50 -26.47
C PHE A 547 -7.25 -11.80 -26.83
N THR A 548 -7.93 -11.80 -27.99
CA THR A 548 -8.72 -12.93 -28.49
C THR A 548 -8.04 -13.69 -29.63
N GLY A 549 -6.80 -13.31 -30.01
CA GLY A 549 -6.05 -13.96 -31.08
C GLY A 549 -5.37 -15.23 -30.57
N SER A 550 -5.47 -16.32 -31.35
CA SER A 550 -4.56 -17.46 -31.23
C SER A 550 -3.17 -17.06 -31.70
N GLU A 551 -2.11 -17.40 -30.94
CA GLU A 551 -0.73 -17.36 -31.44
C GLU A 551 -0.58 -18.20 -32.71
#